data_7caf37c0ac427a299fca92126ab275bf
#
_entry.id   7caf37c0ac427a299fca92126ab275bf
#
_cell.length_a   1.000
_cell.length_b   1.000
_cell.length_c   1.000
_cell.angle_alpha   90.00
_cell.angle_beta   90.00
_cell.angle_gamma   90.00
#
_symmetry.space_group_name_H-M   'P 1'
#
loop_
_entity.id
_entity.type
_entity.pdbx_description
1 polymer ?
#
loop_
_entity_poly.entity_id
_entity_poly.type
_entity_poly.pdbx_seq_one_letter_code
_entity_poly.pdbx_strand_id
1 'polypeptide(L)'
;MAANGRLWYNCGKKTIHAMNKDAIYSLDVASTATLTEQLTDNLRRAIANGIYMPGDRLPGIRQMAELCGTSVQVPIDALKILTDEGFVKARPRVGSIVLGRRRKVWHGRILMLHVGAHSNYGQNVFCAEVASLLGAANWRVGHFYVPRRRSGYSDLKALARQLAEKYDLVLLPAYDPPVVRVVQKCGIPYMLLAAQLGEQKGSGCIGFMTHNDHQAIAEFVEHCREQSIRHVLNMRLAASGCPDLDALRSTGTKIECILIDGEMSDLRAESFSRNAHDAILARFGDGRAARPDLVYFTDDYLAIGGLWALERLGLRAPDDVKVVSLSNYGNAPFYPKALTRFEFNHFAFAAKTVRAILRYLRVGSLPGNVLCNIRYVRGETF
;
A
#
# COMPACT_ATOMS: atom_id res chain seq x y z
N MET A 1 34.81 33.76 26.62
CA MET A 1 33.48 34.40 26.53
C MET A 1 32.66 33.60 25.54
N ALA A 2 31.68 32.92 26.06
CA ALA A 2 30.80 31.99 25.31
C ALA A 2 29.64 32.76 24.69
N ALA A 3 29.26 32.42 23.46
CA ALA A 3 27.98 32.79 22.91
C ALA A 3 27.33 31.55 22.28
N ASN A 4 26.37 30.97 23.02
CA ASN A 4 25.47 29.91 22.58
C ASN A 4 24.51 30.44 21.51
N GLY A 5 24.70 30.04 20.26
CA GLY A 5 23.74 30.23 19.18
C GLY A 5 22.75 29.08 19.12
N ARG A 6 21.59 29.21 19.77
CA ARG A 6 20.44 28.32 19.50
C ARG A 6 19.82 28.75 18.19
N LEU A 7 19.97 27.90 17.14
CA LEU A 7 19.18 28.01 15.93
C LEU A 7 17.75 27.55 16.26
N TRP A 8 16.86 28.52 16.44
CA TRP A 8 15.42 28.29 16.39
C TRP A 8 14.99 28.24 14.92
N TYR A 9 14.58 27.07 14.47
CA TYR A 9 13.82 26.97 13.23
C TYR A 9 12.49 27.72 13.43
N ASN A 10 12.43 28.91 12.92
CA ASN A 10 11.20 29.69 12.81
C ASN A 10 10.38 29.07 11.68
N CYS A 11 9.53 28.09 12.04
CA CYS A 11 8.49 27.61 11.14
C CYS A 11 7.51 28.75 10.96
N GLY A 12 7.59 29.41 9.79
CA GLY A 12 6.80 30.56 9.46
C GLY A 12 5.31 30.30 9.76
N LYS A 13 4.74 31.12 10.62
CA LYS A 13 3.30 31.28 10.76
C LYS A 13 2.76 31.59 9.37
N LYS A 14 2.30 30.57 8.62
CA LYS A 14 1.39 30.80 7.50
C LYS A 14 0.21 31.53 8.10
N THR A 15 0.07 32.80 7.75
CA THR A 15 -1.10 33.60 8.00
C THR A 15 -2.29 32.81 7.45
N ILE A 16 -3.02 32.14 8.35
CA ILE A 16 -4.29 31.53 8.02
C ILE A 16 -5.15 32.71 7.62
N HIS A 17 -5.44 32.87 6.33
CA HIS A 17 -6.47 33.80 5.88
C HIS A 17 -7.71 33.42 6.67
N ALA A 18 -8.12 34.30 7.57
CA ALA A 18 -9.36 34.17 8.30
C ALA A 18 -10.46 34.08 7.21
N MET A 19 -10.98 32.87 6.99
CA MET A 19 -12.17 32.69 6.15
C MET A 19 -13.24 33.58 6.78
N ASN A 20 -13.65 34.64 6.08
CA ASN A 20 -14.77 35.46 6.48
C ASN A 20 -15.98 34.52 6.67
N LYS A 21 -16.74 34.71 7.76
CA LYS A 21 -17.96 33.92 8.00
C LYS A 21 -18.93 33.95 6.82
N ASP A 22 -18.94 35.02 6.06
CA ASP A 22 -19.77 35.17 4.85
C ASP A 22 -19.33 34.20 3.73
N ALA A 23 -18.04 33.89 3.62
CA ALA A 23 -17.52 32.93 2.63
C ALA A 23 -17.97 31.48 2.88
N ILE A 24 -18.40 31.13 4.09
CA ILE A 24 -18.94 29.81 4.42
C ILE A 24 -20.25 29.53 3.70
N TYR A 25 -21.04 30.57 3.52
CA TYR A 25 -22.39 30.50 2.95
C TYR A 25 -22.40 30.87 1.46
N SER A 26 -21.28 31.23 0.86
CA SER A 26 -21.16 31.43 -0.58
C SER A 26 -21.14 30.10 -1.32
N LEU A 27 -22.18 29.83 -2.11
CA LEU A 27 -22.32 28.59 -2.88
C LEU A 27 -22.30 28.92 -4.38
N ASP A 28 -21.68 28.02 -5.15
CA ASP A 28 -21.56 28.13 -6.61
C ASP A 28 -22.60 27.24 -7.30
N VAL A 29 -23.58 27.86 -7.94
CA VAL A 29 -24.66 27.20 -8.69
C VAL A 29 -24.12 26.50 -9.95
N ALA A 30 -22.97 26.94 -10.49
CA ALA A 30 -22.36 26.37 -11.68
C ALA A 30 -21.46 25.17 -11.38
N SER A 31 -21.23 24.87 -10.10
CA SER A 31 -20.41 23.72 -9.67
C SER A 31 -21.09 22.39 -9.96
N THR A 32 -20.29 21.35 -10.22
CA THR A 32 -20.77 19.96 -10.34
C THR A 32 -21.24 19.35 -9.01
N ALA A 33 -20.81 19.92 -7.87
CA ALA A 33 -21.26 19.52 -6.54
C ALA A 33 -22.61 20.17 -6.20
N THR A 34 -23.52 19.42 -5.60
CA THR A 34 -24.82 19.96 -5.16
C THR A 34 -24.66 21.05 -4.11
N LEU A 35 -25.60 21.97 -4.02
CA LEU A 35 -25.58 23.05 -3.01
C LEU A 35 -25.55 22.49 -1.58
N THR A 36 -26.18 21.33 -1.34
CA THR A 36 -26.13 20.62 -0.05
C THR A 36 -24.72 20.13 0.27
N GLU A 37 -24.03 19.51 -0.69
CA GLU A 37 -22.64 19.06 -0.52
C GLU A 37 -21.70 20.22 -0.26
N GLN A 38 -21.82 21.30 -1.04
CA GLN A 38 -21.01 22.50 -0.86
C GLN A 38 -21.20 23.12 0.53
N LEU A 39 -22.46 23.32 0.99
CA LEU A 39 -22.73 23.85 2.31
C LEU A 39 -22.21 22.94 3.42
N THR A 40 -22.39 21.61 3.28
CA THR A 40 -21.87 20.61 4.22
C THR A 40 -20.36 20.71 4.33
N ASP A 41 -19.64 20.77 3.21
CA ASP A 41 -18.18 20.85 3.17
C ASP A 41 -17.65 22.19 3.70
N ASN A 42 -18.34 23.28 3.41
CA ASN A 42 -17.98 24.61 3.92
C ASN A 42 -18.12 24.66 5.44
N LEU A 43 -19.23 24.19 5.99
CA LEU A 43 -19.45 24.12 7.45
C LEU A 43 -18.47 23.16 8.13
N ARG A 44 -18.20 22.00 7.52
CA ARG A 44 -17.21 21.03 8.03
C ARG A 44 -15.81 21.67 8.10
N ARG A 45 -15.40 22.41 7.05
CA ARG A 45 -14.14 23.16 7.04
C ARG A 45 -14.12 24.29 8.07
N ALA A 46 -15.21 25.02 8.23
CA ALA A 46 -15.33 26.09 9.21
C ALA A 46 -15.18 25.57 10.65
N ILE A 47 -15.80 24.44 10.98
CA ILE A 47 -15.65 23.76 12.27
C ILE A 47 -14.22 23.22 12.44
N ALA A 48 -13.66 22.59 11.42
CA ALA A 48 -12.29 22.03 11.48
C ALA A 48 -11.22 23.11 11.66
N ASN A 49 -11.44 24.30 11.08
CA ASN A 49 -10.53 25.46 11.18
C ASN A 49 -10.82 26.35 12.39
N GLY A 50 -11.77 25.99 13.26
CA GLY A 50 -12.07 26.71 14.48
C GLY A 50 -12.84 28.03 14.30
N ILE A 51 -13.47 28.26 13.14
CA ILE A 51 -14.36 29.43 12.91
C ILE A 51 -15.63 29.26 13.76
N TYR A 52 -16.10 28.05 13.86
CA TYR A 52 -17.08 27.60 14.84
C TYR A 52 -16.45 26.67 15.86
N MET A 53 -16.47 27.04 17.12
CA MET A 53 -15.89 26.28 18.21
C MET A 53 -16.91 25.30 18.81
N PRO A 54 -16.46 24.24 19.50
CA PRO A 54 -17.35 23.38 20.26
C PRO A 54 -18.18 24.20 21.28
N GLY A 55 -19.50 24.02 21.23
CA GLY A 55 -20.44 24.80 22.03
C GLY A 55 -21.09 25.98 21.28
N ASP A 56 -20.50 26.41 20.16
CA ASP A 56 -21.08 27.47 19.36
C ASP A 56 -22.40 27.02 18.73
N ARG A 57 -23.29 28.01 18.56
CA ARG A 57 -24.55 27.84 17.86
C ARG A 57 -24.39 28.23 16.41
N LEU A 58 -24.76 27.33 15.49
CA LEU A 58 -24.87 27.66 14.07
C LEU A 58 -26.09 28.55 13.81
N PRO A 59 -26.08 29.37 12.73
CA PRO A 59 -27.25 30.11 12.31
C PRO A 59 -28.47 29.19 12.16
N GLY A 60 -29.66 29.74 12.35
CA GLY A 60 -30.90 29.01 12.15
C GLY A 60 -31.11 28.61 10.69
N ILE A 61 -31.90 27.56 10.45
CA ILE A 61 -32.12 27.01 9.09
C ILE A 61 -32.56 28.09 8.10
N ARG A 62 -33.53 28.94 8.50
CA ARG A 62 -34.01 30.05 7.64
C ARG A 62 -32.90 31.07 7.35
N GLN A 63 -32.16 31.46 8.38
CA GLN A 63 -31.01 32.36 8.25
C GLN A 63 -29.89 31.76 7.37
N MET A 64 -29.61 30.47 7.47
CA MET A 64 -28.66 29.82 6.57
C MET A 64 -29.16 29.83 5.12
N ALA A 65 -30.44 29.54 4.90
CA ALA A 65 -31.04 29.61 3.57
C ALA A 65 -30.92 30.99 2.94
N GLU A 66 -31.19 32.06 3.73
CA GLU A 66 -31.00 33.46 3.32
C GLU A 66 -29.54 33.77 2.99
N LEU A 67 -28.59 33.39 3.87
CA LEU A 67 -27.15 33.58 3.66
C LEU A 67 -26.60 32.85 2.43
N CYS A 68 -27.17 31.68 2.11
CA CYS A 68 -26.77 30.89 0.94
C CYS A 68 -27.54 31.26 -0.33
N GLY A 69 -28.60 32.04 -0.24
CA GLY A 69 -29.51 32.32 -1.37
C GLY A 69 -30.22 31.05 -1.89
N THR A 70 -30.59 30.12 -0.98
CA THR A 70 -31.17 28.82 -1.34
C THR A 70 -32.49 28.54 -0.65
N SER A 71 -33.14 27.42 -1.01
CA SER A 71 -34.30 26.94 -0.27
C SER A 71 -33.88 26.43 1.12
N VAL A 72 -34.81 26.40 2.07
CA VAL A 72 -34.59 25.88 3.44
C VAL A 72 -34.21 24.39 3.47
N GLN A 73 -34.50 23.65 2.40
CA GLN A 73 -34.18 22.22 2.29
C GLN A 73 -32.67 21.99 2.28
N VAL A 74 -31.90 22.86 1.61
CA VAL A 74 -30.43 22.73 1.51
C VAL A 74 -29.75 22.77 2.91
N PRO A 75 -30.02 23.77 3.78
CA PRO A 75 -29.50 23.72 5.16
C PRO A 75 -30.04 22.56 6.00
N ILE A 76 -31.28 22.12 5.81
CA ILE A 76 -31.83 20.96 6.53
C ILE A 76 -31.01 19.73 6.23
N ASP A 77 -30.79 19.42 4.95
CA ASP A 77 -30.06 18.24 4.52
C ASP A 77 -28.57 18.32 4.92
N ALA A 78 -27.95 19.49 4.78
CA ALA A 78 -26.57 19.70 5.21
C ALA A 78 -26.39 19.49 6.74
N LEU A 79 -27.31 20.03 7.56
CA LEU A 79 -27.28 19.85 9.01
C LEU A 79 -27.57 18.41 9.42
N LYS A 80 -28.42 17.68 8.67
CA LYS A 80 -28.67 16.26 8.90
C LYS A 80 -27.36 15.46 8.69
N ILE A 81 -26.67 15.67 7.57
CA ILE A 81 -25.38 15.03 7.29
C ILE A 81 -24.37 15.33 8.41
N LEU A 82 -24.21 16.62 8.78
CA LEU A 82 -23.29 17.00 9.86
C LEU A 82 -23.69 16.45 11.24
N THR A 83 -24.98 16.18 11.47
CA THR A 83 -25.47 15.55 12.69
C THR A 83 -25.12 14.05 12.70
N ASP A 84 -25.34 13.37 11.58
CA ASP A 84 -25.01 11.95 11.41
C ASP A 84 -23.49 11.74 11.52
N GLU A 85 -22.70 12.68 11.00
CA GLU A 85 -21.24 12.71 11.15
C GLU A 85 -20.76 13.11 12.56
N GLY A 86 -21.66 13.64 13.41
CA GLY A 86 -21.37 14.05 14.77
C GLY A 86 -20.63 15.37 14.92
N PHE A 87 -20.66 16.23 13.91
CA PHE A 87 -20.11 17.59 13.97
C PHE A 87 -21.03 18.55 14.71
N VAL A 88 -22.34 18.33 14.61
CA VAL A 88 -23.36 19.15 15.26
C VAL A 88 -24.40 18.29 15.96
N LYS A 89 -25.13 18.89 16.89
CA LYS A 89 -26.30 18.27 17.58
C LYS A 89 -27.46 19.25 17.57
N ALA A 90 -28.59 18.82 17.02
CA ALA A 90 -29.83 19.59 17.13
C ALA A 90 -30.34 19.54 18.59
N ARG A 91 -30.67 20.70 19.15
CA ARG A 91 -31.35 20.84 20.45
C ARG A 91 -32.68 21.58 20.27
N PRO A 92 -33.80 21.02 20.74
CA PRO A 92 -35.09 21.68 20.66
C PRO A 92 -35.02 23.10 21.23
N ARG A 93 -35.62 24.07 20.54
CA ARG A 93 -35.66 25.50 20.91
C ARG A 93 -34.32 26.22 20.97
N VAL A 94 -33.19 25.52 20.84
CA VAL A 94 -31.83 26.08 20.87
C VAL A 94 -31.23 26.19 19.46
N GLY A 95 -31.50 25.18 18.61
CA GLY A 95 -30.91 25.07 17.27
C GLY A 95 -29.79 24.07 17.21
N SER A 96 -28.94 24.20 16.18
CA SER A 96 -27.79 23.32 15.95
C SER A 96 -26.57 23.81 16.70
N ILE A 97 -26.04 22.99 17.62
CA ILE A 97 -24.86 23.28 18.43
C ILE A 97 -23.70 22.47 17.87
N VAL A 98 -22.56 23.13 17.67
CA VAL A 98 -21.31 22.52 17.25
C VAL A 98 -20.78 21.64 18.37
N LEU A 99 -20.57 20.36 18.07
CA LEU A 99 -19.98 19.41 19.02
C LEU A 99 -18.45 19.42 18.97
N GLY A 100 -17.88 20.06 17.94
CA GLY A 100 -16.48 19.95 17.62
C GLY A 100 -16.17 18.60 16.93
N ARG A 101 -14.97 18.48 16.43
CA ARG A 101 -14.48 17.15 16.01
C ARG A 101 -14.66 16.21 17.19
N ARG A 102 -15.48 15.17 17.06
CA ARG A 102 -15.36 14.04 17.99
C ARG A 102 -13.88 13.68 18.00
N ARG A 103 -13.20 13.88 19.13
CA ARG A 103 -11.84 13.35 19.27
C ARG A 103 -11.94 11.88 18.93
N LYS A 104 -11.31 11.50 17.81
CA LYS A 104 -11.30 10.10 17.41
C LYS A 104 -10.70 9.34 18.60
N VAL A 105 -11.52 8.55 19.29
CA VAL A 105 -11.05 7.75 20.40
C VAL A 105 -10.32 6.58 19.79
N TRP A 106 -9.00 6.59 19.94
CA TRP A 106 -8.15 5.52 19.47
C TRP A 106 -8.19 4.37 20.48
N HIS A 107 -8.39 3.15 19.99
CA HIS A 107 -8.34 1.94 20.82
C HIS A 107 -6.95 1.66 21.35
N GLY A 108 -5.93 2.02 20.59
CA GLY A 108 -4.54 1.82 20.95
C GLY A 108 -3.60 2.25 19.82
N ARG A 109 -2.34 1.82 19.91
CA ARG A 109 -1.24 2.21 19.03
C ARG A 109 -0.59 0.98 18.39
N ILE A 110 -0.47 1.00 17.09
CA ILE A 110 0.22 -0.02 16.29
C ILE A 110 1.44 0.64 15.63
N LEU A 111 2.57 -0.03 15.60
CA LEU A 111 3.76 0.42 14.91
C LEU A 111 3.98 -0.42 13.64
N MET A 112 3.99 0.21 12.48
CA MET A 112 4.46 -0.36 11.23
C MET A 112 5.98 -0.11 11.15
N LEU A 113 6.76 -1.18 11.21
CA LEU A 113 8.21 -1.12 11.34
C LEU A 113 8.88 -1.48 10.02
N HIS A 114 9.32 -0.47 9.27
CA HIS A 114 9.98 -0.64 7.99
C HIS A 114 11.50 -0.87 8.19
N VAL A 115 12.02 -1.93 7.57
CA VAL A 115 13.43 -2.30 7.65
C VAL A 115 14.06 -2.17 6.27
N GLY A 116 15.14 -1.40 6.20
CA GLY A 116 15.85 -1.19 4.96
C GLY A 116 15.19 -0.23 3.97
N ALA A 117 15.85 -0.02 2.82
CA ALA A 117 15.34 0.83 1.74
C ALA A 117 14.33 0.12 0.83
N HIS A 118 13.80 -1.04 1.25
CA HIS A 118 13.14 -1.99 0.37
C HIS A 118 11.63 -1.87 0.47
N SER A 119 11.10 -0.90 -0.21
CA SER A 119 9.67 -0.86 -0.46
C SER A 119 9.46 -0.87 -1.97
N ASN A 120 9.16 -2.03 -2.53
CA ASN A 120 8.60 -2.07 -3.86
C ASN A 120 7.18 -1.47 -3.85
N TYR A 121 6.65 -1.14 -5.03
CA TYR A 121 5.33 -0.55 -5.17
C TYR A 121 4.25 -1.36 -4.44
N GLY A 122 4.21 -2.68 -4.64
CA GLY A 122 3.21 -3.55 -4.04
C GLY A 122 3.26 -3.57 -2.52
N GLN A 123 4.45 -3.61 -1.93
CA GLN A 123 4.62 -3.56 -0.47
C GLN A 123 4.16 -2.20 0.09
N ASN A 124 4.45 -1.10 -0.60
CA ASN A 124 4.00 0.23 -0.20
C ASN A 124 2.48 0.34 -0.22
N VAL A 125 1.83 -0.10 -1.31
CA VAL A 125 0.38 -0.13 -1.44
C VAL A 125 -0.25 -1.00 -0.35
N PHE A 126 0.30 -2.19 -0.12
CA PHE A 126 -0.17 -3.09 0.93
C PHE A 126 -0.08 -2.47 2.32
N CYS A 127 1.08 -1.91 2.70
CA CYS A 127 1.28 -1.27 4.01
C CYS A 127 0.39 -0.04 4.19
N ALA A 128 0.23 0.78 3.16
CA ALA A 128 -0.65 1.95 3.19
C ALA A 128 -2.11 1.55 3.40
N GLU A 129 -2.57 0.50 2.71
CA GLU A 129 -3.94 -0.01 2.85
C GLU A 129 -4.17 -0.64 4.22
N VAL A 130 -3.21 -1.42 4.75
CA VAL A 130 -3.27 -1.95 6.12
C VAL A 130 -3.40 -0.81 7.13
N ALA A 131 -2.58 0.24 7.01
CA ALA A 131 -2.63 1.40 7.90
C ALA A 131 -3.96 2.16 7.78
N SER A 132 -4.48 2.32 6.57
CA SER A 132 -5.78 2.95 6.28
C SER A 132 -6.93 2.19 6.96
N LEU A 133 -7.02 0.89 6.74
CA LEU A 133 -8.07 0.03 7.30
C LEU A 133 -8.01 -0.05 8.83
N LEU A 134 -6.82 -0.15 9.42
CA LEU A 134 -6.63 -0.10 10.88
C LEU A 134 -7.02 1.28 11.42
N GLY A 135 -6.64 2.34 10.71
CA GLY A 135 -7.05 3.71 11.02
C GLY A 135 -8.57 3.91 10.98
N ALA A 136 -9.27 3.33 10.01
CA ALA A 136 -10.73 3.32 9.93
C ALA A 136 -11.36 2.57 11.12
N ALA A 137 -10.69 1.53 11.62
CA ALA A 137 -11.09 0.77 12.81
C ALA A 137 -10.65 1.43 14.14
N ASN A 138 -10.26 2.71 14.14
CA ASN A 138 -9.84 3.48 15.31
C ASN A 138 -8.55 2.98 15.99
N TRP A 139 -7.61 2.41 15.23
CA TRP A 139 -6.25 2.13 15.68
C TRP A 139 -5.29 3.17 15.13
N ARG A 140 -4.46 3.76 16.01
CA ARG A 140 -3.44 4.72 15.58
C ARG A 140 -2.23 3.97 15.05
N VAL A 141 -2.00 4.03 13.75
CA VAL A 141 -0.83 3.42 13.12
C VAL A 141 0.26 4.47 12.96
N GLY A 142 1.41 4.20 13.56
CA GLY A 142 2.65 4.96 13.34
C GLY A 142 3.58 4.19 12.41
N HIS A 143 4.42 4.90 11.67
CA HIS A 143 5.45 4.30 10.82
C HIS A 143 6.82 4.67 11.37
N PHE A 144 7.70 3.68 11.46
CA PHE A 144 9.09 3.90 11.82
C PHE A 144 10.00 3.18 10.83
N TYR A 145 10.89 3.94 10.22
CA TYR A 145 11.89 3.43 9.31
C TYR A 145 13.18 3.23 10.09
N VAL A 146 13.61 1.97 10.24
CA VAL A 146 14.85 1.64 10.96
C VAL A 146 16.02 2.20 10.18
N PRO A 147 16.77 3.18 10.75
CA PRO A 147 17.90 3.75 10.05
C PRO A 147 18.97 2.70 9.77
N ARG A 148 19.59 2.77 8.60
CA ARG A 148 20.81 2.02 8.31
C ARG A 148 22.03 2.82 8.70
N ARG A 149 23.02 2.15 9.27
CA ARG A 149 24.35 2.72 9.50
C ARG A 149 25.14 2.71 8.19
N ARG A 150 26.20 3.50 8.12
CA ARG A 150 27.16 3.49 6.99
C ARG A 150 27.73 2.10 6.68
N SER A 151 27.77 1.21 7.67
CA SER A 151 28.16 -0.20 7.52
C SER A 151 27.09 -1.10 6.87
N GLY A 152 25.94 -0.56 6.44
CA GLY A 152 24.82 -1.32 5.88
C GLY A 152 23.90 -2.00 6.91
N TYR A 153 24.26 -2.01 8.19
CA TYR A 153 23.45 -2.64 9.25
C TYR A 153 22.40 -1.70 9.82
N SER A 154 21.27 -2.26 10.27
CA SER A 154 20.19 -1.53 10.93
C SER A 154 20.65 -0.88 12.24
N ASP A 155 20.21 0.34 12.52
CA ASP A 155 20.48 1.01 13.81
C ASP A 155 19.53 0.50 14.91
N LEU A 156 19.91 -0.61 15.53
CA LEU A 156 19.13 -1.26 16.58
C LEU A 156 18.97 -0.41 17.85
N LYS A 157 19.85 0.59 18.09
CA LYS A 157 19.70 1.51 19.23
C LYS A 157 18.59 2.51 18.99
N ALA A 158 18.46 3.03 17.77
CA ALA A 158 17.34 3.89 17.38
C ALA A 158 16.00 3.13 17.46
N LEU A 159 15.98 1.89 17.00
CA LEU A 159 14.83 1.01 17.13
C LEU A 159 14.44 0.76 18.58
N ALA A 160 15.38 0.42 19.46
CA ALA A 160 15.09 0.17 20.87
C ALA A 160 14.49 1.41 21.55
N ARG A 161 14.98 2.61 21.23
CA ARG A 161 14.41 3.88 21.73
C ARG A 161 12.96 4.08 21.25
N GLN A 162 12.68 3.77 19.99
CA GLN A 162 11.31 3.85 19.44
C GLN A 162 10.36 2.87 20.14
N LEU A 163 10.84 1.65 20.39
CA LEU A 163 10.05 0.60 21.03
C LEU A 163 9.89 0.81 22.56
N ALA A 164 10.63 1.74 23.17
CA ALA A 164 10.39 2.16 24.55
C ALA A 164 9.04 2.89 24.73
N GLU A 165 8.46 3.40 23.64
CA GLU A 165 7.08 3.85 23.63
C GLU A 165 6.12 2.65 23.72
N LYS A 166 4.93 2.88 24.31
CA LYS A 166 3.90 1.83 24.43
C LYS A 166 3.19 1.60 23.08
N TYR A 167 3.28 0.37 22.57
CA TYR A 167 2.53 -0.12 21.42
C TYR A 167 1.80 -1.42 21.80
N ASP A 168 0.62 -1.61 21.23
CA ASP A 168 -0.18 -2.82 21.42
C ASP A 168 0.21 -3.92 20.42
N LEU A 169 0.79 -3.53 19.29
CA LEU A 169 1.21 -4.44 18.22
C LEU A 169 2.29 -3.80 17.36
N VAL A 170 3.26 -4.60 16.91
CA VAL A 170 4.23 -4.25 15.88
C VAL A 170 3.94 -5.04 14.61
N LEU A 171 3.87 -4.38 13.47
CA LEU A 171 3.74 -4.99 12.15
C LEU A 171 5.07 -4.87 11.40
N LEU A 172 5.56 -5.98 10.88
CA LEU A 172 6.84 -6.09 10.18
C LEU A 172 6.59 -6.47 8.71
N PRO A 173 6.67 -5.51 7.77
CA PRO A 173 6.52 -5.78 6.34
C PRO A 173 7.62 -6.67 5.74
N ALA A 174 8.79 -6.75 6.41
CA ALA A 174 9.90 -7.58 6.00
C ALA A 174 10.52 -8.28 7.21
N TYR A 175 11.03 -9.49 7.00
CA TYR A 175 11.74 -10.23 8.04
C TYR A 175 13.21 -9.81 8.11
N ASP A 176 13.63 -9.33 9.28
CA ASP A 176 15.02 -9.01 9.60
C ASP A 176 15.32 -9.59 10.99
N PRO A 177 16.12 -10.67 11.08
CA PRO A 177 16.37 -11.37 12.35
C PRO A 177 16.92 -10.48 13.46
N PRO A 178 17.87 -9.57 13.25
CA PRO A 178 18.31 -8.60 14.25
C PRO A 178 17.19 -7.72 14.77
N VAL A 179 16.35 -7.19 13.88
CA VAL A 179 15.20 -6.32 14.23
C VAL A 179 14.16 -7.09 15.02
N VAL A 180 13.79 -8.29 14.55
CA VAL A 180 12.84 -9.18 15.25
C VAL A 180 13.29 -9.48 16.67
N ARG A 181 14.59 -9.77 16.89
CA ARG A 181 15.15 -9.99 18.24
C ARG A 181 14.99 -8.78 19.17
N VAL A 182 15.07 -7.55 18.64
CA VAL A 182 14.85 -6.35 19.47
C VAL A 182 13.38 -6.24 19.85
N VAL A 183 12.45 -6.45 18.90
CA VAL A 183 11.00 -6.44 19.17
C VAL A 183 10.63 -7.48 20.24
N GLN A 184 11.15 -8.70 20.11
CA GLN A 184 10.95 -9.79 21.09
C GLN A 184 11.43 -9.42 22.49
N LYS A 185 12.62 -8.81 22.61
CA LYS A 185 13.16 -8.34 23.91
C LYS A 185 12.30 -7.28 24.57
N CYS A 186 11.58 -6.48 23.79
CA CYS A 186 10.65 -5.48 24.31
C CYS A 186 9.31 -6.09 24.76
N GLY A 187 9.07 -7.38 24.51
CA GLY A 187 7.82 -8.06 24.92
C GLY A 187 6.56 -7.59 24.19
N ILE A 188 6.70 -6.86 23.08
CA ILE A 188 5.57 -6.35 22.31
C ILE A 188 5.13 -7.44 21.32
N PRO A 189 3.82 -7.79 21.26
CA PRO A 189 3.32 -8.69 20.23
C PRO A 189 3.64 -8.18 18.82
N TYR A 190 3.98 -9.07 17.89
CA TYR A 190 4.27 -8.67 16.52
C TYR A 190 3.71 -9.64 15.49
N MET A 191 3.45 -9.14 14.29
CA MET A 191 3.02 -9.92 13.13
C MET A 191 3.94 -9.64 11.95
N LEU A 192 4.34 -10.71 11.24
CA LEU A 192 5.09 -10.60 9.99
C LEU A 192 4.11 -10.45 8.83
N LEU A 193 4.29 -9.40 8.02
CA LEU A 193 3.40 -9.10 6.89
C LEU A 193 3.92 -9.63 5.55
N ALA A 194 5.12 -10.21 5.52
CA ALA A 194 5.69 -10.94 4.41
C ALA A 194 6.65 -11.97 5.00
N ALA A 195 6.18 -13.18 5.23
CA ALA A 195 7.00 -14.28 5.71
C ALA A 195 7.19 -15.32 4.62
N GLN A 196 8.40 -15.84 4.50
CA GLN A 196 8.64 -17.06 3.74
C GLN A 196 8.33 -18.28 4.62
N LEU A 197 7.84 -19.35 4.00
CA LEU A 197 7.61 -20.62 4.70
C LEU A 197 8.96 -21.13 5.24
N GLY A 198 9.08 -21.27 6.57
CA GLY A 198 10.30 -21.72 7.23
C GLY A 198 10.97 -20.68 8.13
N GLU A 199 10.56 -19.42 8.12
CA GLU A 199 11.07 -18.40 9.04
C GLU A 199 10.63 -18.72 10.47
N GLN A 200 11.61 -18.69 11.40
CA GLN A 200 11.37 -19.11 12.78
C GLN A 200 10.41 -18.16 13.51
N LYS A 201 9.30 -18.72 13.98
CA LYS A 201 8.37 -18.06 14.87
C LYS A 201 9.02 -17.93 16.25
N GLY A 202 9.53 -16.76 16.55
CA GLY A 202 10.01 -16.46 17.89
C GLY A 202 8.89 -16.12 18.87
N SER A 203 9.23 -15.99 20.16
CA SER A 203 8.32 -15.54 21.21
C SER A 203 7.66 -14.21 20.86
N GLY A 204 6.35 -14.08 21.09
CA GLY A 204 5.57 -12.87 20.83
C GLY A 204 5.07 -12.71 19.39
N CYS A 205 5.40 -13.62 18.47
CA CYS A 205 4.82 -13.63 17.13
C CYS A 205 3.37 -14.13 17.19
N ILE A 206 2.42 -13.26 16.86
CA ILE A 206 1.00 -13.60 16.85
C ILE A 206 0.57 -14.30 15.56
N GLY A 207 1.36 -14.16 14.50
CA GLY A 207 1.08 -14.75 13.19
C GLY A 207 1.88 -14.10 12.07
N PHE A 208 1.62 -14.54 10.86
CA PHE A 208 2.27 -14.04 9.67
C PHE A 208 1.34 -14.11 8.46
N MET A 209 1.61 -13.27 7.48
CA MET A 209 0.96 -13.31 6.18
C MET A 209 1.90 -13.97 5.18
N THR A 210 1.38 -14.90 4.39
CA THR A 210 2.10 -15.54 3.28
C THR A 210 1.26 -15.54 2.02
N HIS A 211 1.93 -15.56 0.89
CA HIS A 211 1.28 -15.79 -0.39
C HIS A 211 1.02 -17.30 -0.58
N ASN A 212 -0.09 -17.62 -1.20
CA ASN A 212 -0.43 -18.96 -1.65
C ASN A 212 -0.62 -18.91 -3.16
N ASP A 213 0.26 -19.57 -3.87
CA ASP A 213 0.34 -19.60 -5.33
C ASP A 213 0.02 -20.97 -5.94
N HIS A 214 -0.25 -21.99 -5.13
CA HIS A 214 -0.45 -23.37 -5.60
C HIS A 214 -1.46 -23.48 -6.73
N GLN A 215 -2.64 -22.84 -6.58
CA GLN A 215 -3.66 -22.89 -7.62
C GLN A 215 -3.19 -22.14 -8.88
N ALA A 216 -2.59 -20.96 -8.71
CA ALA A 216 -2.10 -20.16 -9.82
C ALA A 216 -0.98 -20.87 -10.60
N ILE A 217 -0.10 -21.59 -9.90
CA ILE A 217 0.93 -22.41 -10.53
C ILE A 217 0.30 -23.59 -11.29
N ALA A 218 -0.69 -24.28 -10.71
CA ALA A 218 -1.37 -25.39 -11.39
C ALA A 218 -2.03 -24.92 -12.69
N GLU A 219 -2.73 -23.77 -12.66
CA GLU A 219 -3.33 -23.16 -13.85
C GLU A 219 -2.29 -22.75 -14.90
N PHE A 220 -1.15 -22.22 -14.47
CA PHE A 220 -0.04 -21.87 -15.35
C PHE A 220 0.61 -23.10 -16.00
N VAL A 221 0.87 -24.16 -15.22
CA VAL A 221 1.43 -25.42 -15.74
C VAL A 221 0.50 -26.05 -16.79
N GLU A 222 -0.80 -26.04 -16.53
CA GLU A 222 -1.77 -26.55 -17.50
C GLU A 222 -1.79 -25.70 -18.77
N HIS A 223 -1.74 -24.36 -18.65
CA HIS A 223 -1.63 -23.47 -19.81
C HIS A 223 -0.36 -23.72 -20.63
N CYS A 224 0.78 -23.94 -19.94
CA CYS A 224 2.03 -24.33 -20.61
C CYS A 224 1.89 -25.65 -21.38
N ARG A 225 1.15 -26.64 -20.81
CA ARG A 225 0.88 -27.92 -21.47
C ARG A 225 -0.01 -27.76 -22.69
N GLU A 226 -1.11 -27.01 -22.58
CA GLU A 226 -2.03 -26.70 -23.69
C GLU A 226 -1.27 -26.08 -24.88
N GLN A 227 -0.30 -25.22 -24.61
CA GLN A 227 0.50 -24.49 -25.59
C GLN A 227 1.82 -25.18 -25.97
N SER A 228 2.05 -26.42 -25.48
CA SER A 228 3.26 -27.22 -25.76
C SER A 228 4.59 -26.51 -25.44
N ILE A 229 4.64 -25.75 -24.36
CA ILE A 229 5.85 -25.03 -23.91
C ILE A 229 6.93 -26.03 -23.50
N ARG A 230 8.11 -25.91 -24.10
CA ARG A 230 9.27 -26.76 -23.85
C ARG A 230 10.47 -26.02 -23.27
N HIS A 231 10.54 -24.71 -23.50
CA HIS A 231 11.66 -23.87 -23.05
C HIS A 231 11.13 -22.54 -22.47
N VAL A 232 11.38 -22.31 -21.20
CA VAL A 232 11.04 -21.08 -20.47
C VAL A 232 12.31 -20.33 -20.11
N LEU A 233 12.36 -19.05 -20.45
CA LEU A 233 13.32 -18.11 -19.90
C LEU A 233 12.71 -17.43 -18.68
N ASN A 234 13.22 -17.74 -17.50
CA ASN A 234 12.79 -17.12 -16.25
C ASN A 234 13.73 -15.96 -15.89
N MET A 235 13.24 -14.74 -16.01
CA MET A 235 13.97 -13.54 -15.61
C MET A 235 13.52 -13.10 -14.23
N ARG A 236 14.45 -13.11 -13.26
CA ARG A 236 14.14 -12.87 -11.85
C ARG A 236 15.15 -11.96 -11.16
N LEU A 237 14.69 -11.25 -10.15
CA LEU A 237 15.55 -10.57 -9.20
C LEU A 237 16.19 -11.60 -8.25
N ALA A 238 17.46 -11.40 -7.90
CA ALA A 238 18.19 -12.32 -7.02
C ALA A 238 17.52 -12.51 -5.64
N ALA A 239 16.79 -11.50 -5.15
CA ALA A 239 16.13 -11.48 -3.84
C ALA A 239 14.61 -11.66 -3.89
N SER A 240 13.99 -11.89 -5.05
CA SER A 240 12.54 -12.01 -5.14
C SER A 240 12.07 -13.44 -4.86
N GLY A 241 11.10 -13.57 -3.95
CA GLY A 241 10.25 -14.76 -3.89
C GLY A 241 9.31 -14.75 -5.09
N CYS A 242 9.49 -15.64 -6.04
CA CYS A 242 8.58 -15.83 -7.16
C CYS A 242 7.90 -17.19 -7.03
N PRO A 243 6.76 -17.41 -7.71
CA PRO A 243 6.16 -18.73 -7.81
C PRO A 243 7.18 -19.78 -8.24
N ASP A 244 7.16 -20.91 -7.55
CA ASP A 244 8.11 -21.98 -7.83
C ASP A 244 7.76 -22.66 -9.17
N LEU A 245 8.74 -22.72 -10.08
CA LEU A 245 8.60 -23.38 -11.38
C LEU A 245 9.00 -24.86 -11.37
N ASP A 246 9.26 -25.46 -10.20
CA ASP A 246 9.65 -26.88 -10.11
C ASP A 246 8.55 -27.80 -10.64
N ALA A 247 7.28 -27.42 -10.45
CA ALA A 247 6.16 -28.14 -11.05
C ALA A 247 6.24 -28.17 -12.59
N LEU A 248 6.76 -27.11 -13.21
CA LEU A 248 6.96 -27.06 -14.66
C LEU A 248 8.18 -27.88 -15.09
N ARG A 249 9.26 -27.91 -14.29
CA ARG A 249 10.42 -28.80 -14.54
C ARG A 249 10.03 -30.26 -14.56
N SER A 250 9.11 -30.66 -13.69
CA SER A 250 8.63 -32.07 -13.64
C SER A 250 7.90 -32.51 -14.92
N THR A 251 7.46 -31.60 -15.78
CA THR A 251 6.88 -31.90 -17.10
C THR A 251 7.92 -32.06 -18.21
N GLY A 252 9.22 -31.96 -17.90
CA GLY A 252 10.31 -32.01 -18.88
C GLY A 252 10.60 -30.67 -19.56
N THR A 253 10.01 -29.56 -19.08
CA THR A 253 10.26 -28.21 -19.59
C THR A 253 11.63 -27.73 -19.17
N LYS A 254 12.45 -27.27 -20.12
CA LYS A 254 13.73 -26.60 -19.85
C LYS A 254 13.48 -25.22 -19.26
N ILE A 255 14.05 -24.91 -18.10
CA ILE A 255 13.98 -23.59 -17.49
C ILE A 255 15.38 -23.00 -17.47
N GLU A 256 15.58 -21.94 -18.23
CA GLU A 256 16.76 -21.09 -18.21
C GLU A 256 16.49 -19.89 -17.29
N CYS A 257 17.43 -19.57 -16.40
CA CYS A 257 17.26 -18.44 -15.48
C CYS A 257 18.26 -17.33 -15.78
N ILE A 258 17.79 -16.11 -15.92
CA ILE A 258 18.59 -14.90 -15.87
C ILE A 258 18.34 -14.21 -14.54
N LEU A 259 19.39 -14.10 -13.75
CA LEU A 259 19.36 -13.34 -12.51
C LEU A 259 19.72 -11.90 -12.84
N ILE A 260 18.82 -11.01 -12.50
CA ILE A 260 19.07 -9.56 -12.58
C ILE A 260 19.64 -9.13 -11.23
N ASP A 261 20.92 -8.79 -11.25
CA ASP A 261 21.58 -8.20 -10.11
C ASP A 261 21.05 -6.79 -9.88
N GLY A 262 20.65 -6.55 -8.68
CA GLY A 262 20.33 -5.25 -8.13
C GLY A 262 20.59 -5.36 -6.65
N GLU A 263 21.59 -4.64 -6.14
CA GLU A 263 21.62 -4.44 -4.70
C GLU A 263 20.29 -3.79 -4.33
N MET A 264 19.55 -4.46 -3.44
CA MET A 264 18.29 -3.94 -2.91
C MET A 264 18.46 -2.56 -2.23
N SER A 265 19.69 -2.05 -2.11
CA SER A 265 20.02 -0.69 -1.64
C SER A 265 19.90 0.38 -2.74
N ASP A 266 19.93 0.00 -4.02
CA ASP A 266 19.91 0.92 -5.18
C ASP A 266 18.59 0.82 -5.97
N LEU A 267 17.49 0.57 -5.27
CA LEU A 267 16.14 0.27 -5.78
C LEU A 267 15.48 1.45 -6.50
N ARG A 268 16.10 1.85 -7.58
CA ARG A 268 15.37 2.63 -8.58
C ARG A 268 14.69 1.64 -9.51
N ALA A 269 13.36 1.71 -9.58
CA ALA A 269 12.55 0.95 -10.53
C ALA A 269 13.12 0.99 -11.96
N GLU A 270 13.69 2.13 -12.33
CA GLU A 270 14.40 2.37 -13.59
C GLU A 270 15.60 1.43 -13.78
N SER A 271 16.38 1.15 -12.73
CA SER A 271 17.55 0.26 -12.84
C SER A 271 17.16 -1.17 -13.18
N PHE A 272 16.08 -1.67 -12.58
CA PHE A 272 15.58 -3.04 -12.87
C PHE A 272 15.06 -3.15 -14.30
N SER A 273 14.31 -2.16 -14.77
CA SER A 273 13.83 -2.15 -16.16
C SER A 273 14.98 -2.07 -17.15
N ARG A 274 15.98 -1.22 -16.88
CA ARG A 274 17.18 -1.10 -17.73
C ARG A 274 17.99 -2.40 -17.75
N ASN A 275 18.25 -2.99 -16.58
CA ASN A 275 19.03 -4.24 -16.49
C ASN A 275 18.29 -5.39 -17.19
N ALA A 276 16.98 -5.48 -17.06
CA ALA A 276 16.18 -6.47 -17.78
C ALA A 276 16.23 -6.26 -19.30
N HIS A 277 16.11 -5.00 -19.75
CA HIS A 277 16.24 -4.65 -21.16
C HIS A 277 17.60 -5.08 -21.71
N ASP A 278 18.69 -4.71 -21.03
CA ASP A 278 20.05 -5.00 -21.49
C ASP A 278 20.35 -6.49 -21.48
N ALA A 279 19.83 -7.23 -20.49
CA ALA A 279 19.95 -8.69 -20.41
C ALA A 279 19.23 -9.41 -21.57
N ILE A 280 18.06 -8.96 -21.97
CA ILE A 280 17.34 -9.51 -23.14
C ILE A 280 18.11 -9.17 -24.43
N LEU A 281 18.61 -7.95 -24.60
CA LEU A 281 19.43 -7.59 -25.77
C LEU A 281 20.73 -8.40 -25.83
N ALA A 282 21.41 -8.57 -24.70
CA ALA A 282 22.63 -9.38 -24.63
C ALA A 282 22.35 -10.85 -24.97
N ARG A 283 21.18 -11.39 -24.59
CA ARG A 283 20.80 -12.78 -24.81
C ARG A 283 20.39 -13.08 -26.26
N PHE A 284 19.72 -12.15 -26.93
CA PHE A 284 19.11 -12.38 -28.23
C PHE A 284 19.61 -11.46 -29.36
N GLY A 285 20.38 -10.43 -29.05
CA GLY A 285 20.76 -9.40 -30.00
C GLY A 285 21.66 -9.88 -31.14
N ASP A 286 22.43 -10.95 -30.96
CA ASP A 286 23.27 -11.55 -32.01
C ASP A 286 22.55 -12.57 -32.90
N GLY A 287 21.29 -12.89 -32.56
CA GLY A 287 20.47 -13.83 -33.29
C GLY A 287 20.88 -15.32 -33.19
N ARG A 288 21.95 -15.63 -32.44
CA ARG A 288 22.53 -16.99 -32.36
C ARG A 288 21.88 -17.82 -31.26
N ALA A 289 21.37 -17.18 -30.24
CA ALA A 289 20.77 -17.84 -29.10
C ALA A 289 19.42 -18.47 -29.47
N ALA A 290 19.19 -19.71 -28.99
CA ALA A 290 17.89 -20.36 -29.15
C ALA A 290 16.81 -19.54 -28.45
N ARG A 291 15.72 -19.26 -29.18
CA ARG A 291 14.55 -18.56 -28.64
C ARG A 291 13.81 -19.46 -27.63
N PRO A 292 13.41 -18.94 -26.47
CA PRO A 292 12.50 -19.67 -25.61
C PRO A 292 11.07 -19.62 -26.19
N ASP A 293 10.24 -20.58 -25.83
CA ASP A 293 8.82 -20.55 -26.14
C ASP A 293 8.10 -19.47 -25.31
N LEU A 294 8.59 -19.26 -24.07
CA LEU A 294 8.01 -18.38 -23.08
C LEU A 294 9.08 -17.61 -22.32
N VAL A 295 8.87 -16.30 -22.13
CA VAL A 295 9.61 -15.48 -21.17
C VAL A 295 8.72 -15.18 -19.97
N TYR A 296 9.19 -15.55 -18.77
CA TYR A 296 8.52 -15.24 -17.51
C TYR A 296 9.30 -14.19 -16.74
N PHE A 297 8.66 -13.03 -16.53
CA PHE A 297 9.20 -11.93 -15.73
C PHE A 297 8.62 -12.00 -14.31
N THR A 298 9.47 -12.13 -13.31
CA THR A 298 9.03 -12.26 -11.91
C THR A 298 8.77 -10.94 -11.19
N ASP A 299 8.73 -9.84 -11.95
CA ASP A 299 8.48 -8.50 -11.42
C ASP A 299 7.98 -7.56 -12.52
N ASP A 300 7.13 -6.59 -12.19
CA ASP A 300 6.57 -5.60 -13.12
C ASP A 300 7.67 -4.78 -13.82
N TYR A 301 8.70 -4.37 -13.09
CA TYR A 301 9.78 -3.57 -13.66
C TYR A 301 10.64 -4.37 -14.63
N LEU A 302 10.87 -5.65 -14.35
CA LEU A 302 11.55 -6.55 -15.28
C LEU A 302 10.73 -6.72 -16.57
N ALA A 303 9.41 -6.85 -16.43
CA ALA A 303 8.52 -6.96 -17.57
C ALA A 303 8.54 -5.70 -18.46
N ILE A 304 8.52 -4.50 -17.86
CA ILE A 304 8.62 -3.24 -18.59
C ILE A 304 9.89 -3.23 -19.48
N GLY A 305 11.04 -3.46 -18.86
CA GLY A 305 12.31 -3.43 -19.61
C GLY A 305 12.43 -4.56 -20.61
N GLY A 306 12.04 -5.77 -20.22
CA GLY A 306 12.11 -6.96 -21.08
C GLY A 306 11.20 -6.86 -22.31
N LEU A 307 9.96 -6.39 -22.14
CA LEU A 307 9.03 -6.18 -23.26
C LEU A 307 9.57 -5.14 -24.25
N TRP A 308 10.17 -4.05 -23.76
CA TRP A 308 10.81 -3.05 -24.63
C TRP A 308 11.97 -3.64 -25.44
N ALA A 309 12.76 -4.49 -24.83
CA ALA A 309 13.87 -5.17 -25.51
C ALA A 309 13.37 -6.16 -26.57
N LEU A 310 12.31 -6.92 -26.25
CA LEU A 310 11.68 -7.86 -27.20
C LEU A 310 11.13 -7.09 -28.42
N GLU A 311 10.40 -6.02 -28.22
CA GLU A 311 9.89 -5.16 -29.30
C GLU A 311 11.03 -4.60 -30.17
N ARG A 312 12.13 -4.13 -29.55
CA ARG A 312 13.31 -3.63 -30.26
C ARG A 312 13.97 -4.70 -31.12
N LEU A 313 13.91 -5.96 -30.71
CA LEU A 313 14.41 -7.13 -31.46
C LEU A 313 13.39 -7.65 -32.50
N GLY A 314 12.22 -7.03 -32.61
CA GLY A 314 11.14 -7.48 -33.48
C GLY A 314 10.47 -8.77 -32.99
N LEU A 315 10.62 -9.12 -31.71
CA LEU A 315 10.01 -10.30 -31.10
C LEU A 315 8.68 -9.92 -30.42
N ARG A 316 7.59 -10.19 -31.09
CA ARG A 316 6.23 -9.79 -30.62
C ARG A 316 5.59 -10.91 -29.80
N ALA A 317 4.94 -10.55 -28.72
CA ALA A 317 4.11 -11.48 -27.96
C ALA A 317 2.65 -11.48 -28.48
N PRO A 318 2.02 -12.65 -28.57
CA PRO A 318 2.51 -14.01 -28.33
C PRO A 318 3.14 -14.67 -29.58
N ASP A 319 3.21 -13.96 -30.71
CA ASP A 319 3.40 -14.55 -32.04
C ASP A 319 4.83 -15.13 -32.17
N ASP A 320 5.85 -14.40 -31.73
CA ASP A 320 7.27 -14.81 -31.81
C ASP A 320 7.77 -15.44 -30.51
N VAL A 321 7.25 -14.99 -29.36
CA VAL A 321 7.56 -15.49 -28.02
C VAL A 321 6.37 -15.21 -27.08
N LYS A 322 6.03 -16.15 -26.26
CA LYS A 322 4.98 -15.95 -25.24
C LYS A 322 5.55 -15.20 -24.04
N VAL A 323 4.72 -14.42 -23.36
CA VAL A 323 5.14 -13.63 -22.20
C VAL A 323 4.16 -13.79 -21.04
N VAL A 324 4.72 -14.07 -19.87
CA VAL A 324 4.02 -14.04 -18.58
C VAL A 324 4.76 -13.09 -17.63
N SER A 325 4.04 -12.30 -16.88
CA SER A 325 4.58 -11.42 -15.85
C SER A 325 3.99 -11.73 -14.48
N LEU A 326 4.73 -11.42 -13.44
CA LEU A 326 4.16 -11.20 -12.14
C LEU A 326 3.76 -9.72 -12.07
N SER A 327 2.53 -9.42 -11.67
CA SER A 327 2.02 -8.05 -11.70
C SER A 327 1.13 -7.72 -10.52
N ASN A 328 1.12 -6.44 -10.17
CA ASN A 328 0.25 -5.90 -9.14
C ASN A 328 -1.13 -5.58 -9.71
N TYR A 329 -2.20 -5.94 -9.00
CA TYR A 329 -3.58 -5.62 -9.40
C TYR A 329 -3.75 -4.12 -9.65
N GLY A 330 -4.28 -3.77 -10.81
CA GLY A 330 -4.49 -2.38 -11.23
C GLY A 330 -3.24 -1.62 -11.68
N ASN A 331 -2.07 -2.27 -11.70
CA ASN A 331 -0.80 -1.65 -12.11
C ASN A 331 0.07 -2.58 -12.97
N ALA A 332 -0.54 -3.42 -13.79
CA ALA A 332 0.21 -4.22 -14.75
C ALA A 332 0.95 -3.32 -15.76
N PRO A 333 2.15 -3.71 -16.23
CA PRO A 333 2.85 -2.98 -17.27
C PRO A 333 1.97 -2.75 -18.50
N PHE A 334 2.04 -1.55 -19.06
CA PHE A 334 1.31 -1.26 -20.29
C PHE A 334 1.96 -2.01 -21.46
N TYR A 335 1.15 -2.80 -22.15
CA TYR A 335 1.50 -3.47 -23.39
C TYR A 335 0.26 -3.46 -24.31
N PRO A 336 0.40 -3.42 -25.66
CA PRO A 336 -0.74 -3.35 -26.58
C PRO A 336 -1.72 -4.52 -26.46
N LYS A 337 -1.24 -5.70 -26.05
CA LYS A 337 -2.03 -6.88 -25.77
C LYS A 337 -2.11 -7.09 -24.24
N ALA A 338 -3.24 -7.60 -23.74
CA ALA A 338 -3.40 -7.88 -22.32
C ALA A 338 -2.38 -8.91 -21.84
N LEU A 339 -1.58 -8.56 -20.82
CA LEU A 339 -0.55 -9.46 -20.29
C LEU A 339 -1.16 -10.65 -19.55
N THR A 340 -0.72 -11.85 -19.90
CA THR A 340 -0.90 -13.03 -19.05
C THR A 340 -0.01 -12.88 -17.82
N ARG A 341 -0.58 -13.08 -16.61
CA ARG A 341 0.14 -12.72 -15.40
C ARG A 341 -0.25 -13.51 -14.16
N PHE A 342 0.68 -13.62 -13.25
CA PHE A 342 0.41 -13.87 -11.84
C PHE A 342 0.06 -12.54 -11.16
N GLU A 343 -1.13 -12.42 -10.59
CA GLU A 343 -1.65 -11.16 -10.08
C GLU A 343 -1.71 -11.12 -8.56
N PHE A 344 -1.08 -10.09 -7.99
CA PHE A 344 -1.09 -9.78 -6.57
C PHE A 344 -2.11 -8.70 -6.25
N ASN A 345 -3.17 -9.06 -5.53
CA ASN A 345 -4.17 -8.07 -5.10
C ASN A 345 -3.89 -7.59 -3.67
N HIS A 346 -3.03 -6.57 -3.56
CA HIS A 346 -2.60 -6.01 -2.28
C HIS A 346 -3.76 -5.45 -1.43
N PHE A 347 -4.82 -4.95 -2.06
CA PHE A 347 -6.03 -4.48 -1.35
C PHE A 347 -6.77 -5.64 -0.68
N ALA A 348 -6.99 -6.72 -1.41
CA ALA A 348 -7.62 -7.92 -0.85
C ALA A 348 -6.76 -8.57 0.25
N PHE A 349 -5.43 -8.57 0.06
CA PHE A 349 -4.49 -9.08 1.05
C PHE A 349 -4.51 -8.24 2.32
N ALA A 350 -4.48 -6.91 2.21
CA ALA A 350 -4.60 -5.99 3.33
C ALA A 350 -5.91 -6.18 4.10
N ALA A 351 -7.04 -6.26 3.39
CA ALA A 351 -8.34 -6.47 4.02
C ALA A 351 -8.41 -7.81 4.79
N LYS A 352 -7.84 -8.89 4.23
CA LYS A 352 -7.79 -10.20 4.92
C LYS A 352 -6.89 -10.15 6.15
N THR A 353 -5.72 -9.54 6.03
CA THR A 353 -4.74 -9.39 7.11
C THR A 353 -5.30 -8.54 8.25
N VAL A 354 -5.91 -7.40 7.92
CA VAL A 354 -6.50 -6.50 8.92
C VAL A 354 -7.65 -7.17 9.67
N ARG A 355 -8.50 -7.95 9.00
CA ARG A 355 -9.55 -8.73 9.70
C ARG A 355 -8.96 -9.67 10.76
N ALA A 356 -7.85 -10.34 10.43
CA ALA A 356 -7.17 -11.24 11.38
C ALA A 356 -6.53 -10.45 12.54
N ILE A 357 -5.88 -9.32 12.26
CA ILE A 357 -5.32 -8.42 13.28
C ILE A 357 -6.42 -7.90 14.21
N LEU A 358 -7.53 -7.39 13.66
CA LEU A 358 -8.62 -6.85 14.45
C LEU A 358 -9.29 -7.92 15.33
N ARG A 359 -9.38 -9.17 14.85
CA ARG A 359 -9.86 -10.29 15.67
C ARG A 359 -8.92 -10.53 16.86
N TYR A 360 -7.59 -10.52 16.63
CA TYR A 360 -6.62 -10.64 17.72
C TYR A 360 -6.76 -9.51 18.74
N LEU A 361 -6.79 -8.26 18.27
CA LEU A 361 -6.86 -7.08 19.13
C LEU A 361 -8.18 -6.99 19.95
N ARG A 362 -9.26 -7.62 19.47
CA ARG A 362 -10.57 -7.61 20.16
C ARG A 362 -10.76 -8.78 21.12
N VAL A 363 -10.34 -9.97 20.73
CA VAL A 363 -10.69 -11.21 21.46
C VAL A 363 -9.48 -12.11 21.75
N GLY A 364 -8.27 -11.67 21.46
CA GLY A 364 -7.03 -12.42 21.69
C GLY A 364 -6.81 -13.63 20.76
N SER A 365 -7.67 -13.84 19.75
CA SER A 365 -7.53 -14.96 18.81
C SER A 365 -6.34 -14.75 17.89
N LEU A 366 -5.32 -15.61 18.03
CA LEU A 366 -4.11 -15.52 17.21
C LEU A 366 -4.42 -15.64 15.71
N PRO A 367 -3.91 -14.73 14.86
CA PRO A 367 -4.09 -14.78 13.41
C PRO A 367 -3.54 -16.06 12.77
N GLY A 368 -2.45 -16.59 13.32
CA GLY A 368 -1.75 -17.72 12.72
C GLY A 368 -1.18 -17.37 11.36
N ASN A 369 -1.35 -18.26 10.38
CA ASN A 369 -0.95 -18.00 9.00
C ASN A 369 -2.13 -17.43 8.19
N VAL A 370 -1.99 -16.17 7.74
CA VAL A 370 -2.95 -15.51 6.85
C VAL A 370 -2.52 -15.76 5.41
N LEU A 371 -3.10 -16.79 4.77
CA LEU A 371 -2.82 -17.13 3.38
C LEU A 371 -3.50 -16.16 2.43
N CYS A 372 -2.73 -15.54 1.53
CA CYS A 372 -3.20 -14.60 0.51
C CYS A 372 -3.00 -15.22 -0.87
N ASN A 373 -4.10 -15.59 -1.54
CA ASN A 373 -4.02 -16.29 -2.82
C ASN A 373 -3.62 -15.36 -3.96
N ILE A 374 -2.56 -15.72 -4.65
CA ILE A 374 -2.19 -15.17 -5.95
C ILE A 374 -3.14 -15.76 -7.00
N ARG A 375 -3.45 -14.99 -8.03
CA ARG A 375 -4.30 -15.43 -9.14
C ARG A 375 -3.45 -15.55 -10.41
N TYR A 376 -3.72 -16.57 -11.21
CA TYR A 376 -3.26 -16.63 -12.58
C TYR A 376 -4.34 -16.03 -13.49
N VAL A 377 -3.98 -15.05 -14.31
CA VAL A 377 -4.90 -14.33 -15.19
C VAL A 377 -4.42 -14.54 -16.62
N ARG A 378 -5.16 -15.27 -17.41
CA ARG A 378 -4.89 -15.44 -18.85
C ARG A 378 -5.15 -14.12 -19.56
N GLY A 379 -4.22 -13.72 -20.39
CA GLY A 379 -4.30 -12.54 -21.25
C GLY A 379 -4.07 -12.94 -22.71
N GLU A 380 -3.58 -11.99 -23.50
CA GLU A 380 -3.36 -12.15 -24.94
C GLU A 380 -1.88 -12.41 -25.30
N THR A 381 -0.96 -12.35 -24.30
CA THR A 381 0.48 -12.53 -24.52
C THR A 381 0.94 -13.97 -24.35
N PHE A 382 0.03 -14.85 -23.97
CA PHE A 382 0.28 -16.30 -23.85
C PHE A 382 -1.02 -17.09 -23.93
#